data_284661e5923fc4a0c7164a0348761356
#
_entry.id   284661e5923fc4a0c7164a0348761356
#
_cell.length_a   1.000
_cell.length_b   1.000
_cell.length_c   1.000
_cell.angle_alpha   90.00
_cell.angle_beta   90.00
_cell.angle_gamma   90.00
#
_symmetry.space_group_name_H-M   'P 1'
#
loop_
_entity.id
_entity.type
_entity.pdbx_description
1 polymer ?
#
loop_
_entity_poly.entity_id
_entity_poly.type
_entity_poly.pdbx_seq_one_letter_code
_entity_poly.pdbx_strand_id
1 'polypeptide(L)'
;MLRILTLVLLFAIAFPRSSSAQSAADVQAGKVLFGHLCVTCHGFDGAGGAGPPLNRAKLLNAPDDAALRTIIADGIPARGMPRVRRTLDFEQRQLVAYVRSLGRTARPAVRGNAQKGSELYTKLTCASCHIVKGQGGTLGPELTDIGVQRGPQYLRQSLVEPGAVLPNSTLGVQGPGYSEFLPVRVVMKDGAEVRGIRVNEDLFTIQLRDLSGKFHSIRKTNAEVIRKEPNTSLMPSFAGKMSDAELDDLVAYLSSLGGAQ
;
A
#
# COMPACT_ATOMS: atom_id res chain seq x y z
N MET A 1 41.57 13.54 72.54
CA MET A 1 41.70 13.52 71.09
C MET A 1 40.45 12.94 70.49
N LEU A 2 39.50 13.82 70.06
CA LEU A 2 38.18 13.46 69.55
C LEU A 2 38.23 13.55 68.02
N ARG A 3 38.13 12.43 67.30
CA ARG A 3 38.07 12.42 65.83
C ARG A 3 36.62 12.53 65.39
N ILE A 4 36.33 13.68 64.76
CA ILE A 4 35.03 13.95 64.11
C ILE A 4 35.05 13.31 62.74
N LEU A 5 34.21 12.30 62.53
CA LEU A 5 34.00 11.63 61.27
C LEU A 5 32.93 12.38 60.48
N THR A 6 33.33 13.14 59.46
CA THR A 6 32.39 13.90 58.62
C THR A 6 31.80 12.94 57.56
N LEU A 7 30.53 12.56 57.68
CA LEU A 7 29.78 11.78 56.74
C LEU A 7 29.32 12.67 55.58
N VAL A 8 29.91 12.52 54.41
CA VAL A 8 29.49 13.23 53.18
C VAL A 8 28.37 12.41 52.55
N LEU A 9 27.13 12.87 52.68
CA LEU A 9 25.95 12.32 51.98
C LEU A 9 25.96 12.78 50.51
N LEU A 10 26.34 11.90 49.60
CA LEU A 10 26.18 12.12 48.15
C LEU A 10 24.68 11.98 47.80
N PHE A 11 24.02 13.08 47.62
CA PHE A 11 22.65 13.15 47.07
C PHE A 11 22.76 12.90 45.54
N ALA A 12 22.44 11.68 45.10
CA ALA A 12 22.28 11.37 43.67
C ALA A 12 21.01 12.04 43.17
N ILE A 13 21.15 13.20 42.49
CA ILE A 13 20.06 13.86 41.79
C ILE A 13 19.72 13.00 40.59
N ALA A 14 18.69 12.17 40.71
CA ALA A 14 18.10 11.46 39.60
C ALA A 14 17.36 12.51 38.72
N PHE A 15 18.03 12.96 37.66
CA PHE A 15 17.34 13.71 36.61
C PHE A 15 16.30 12.80 35.97
N PRO A 16 14.99 13.17 36.00
CA PRO A 16 14.02 12.42 35.23
C PRO A 16 14.44 12.51 33.77
N ARG A 17 14.72 11.36 33.14
CA ARG A 17 14.79 11.28 31.70
C ARG A 17 13.41 11.67 31.19
N SER A 18 13.30 12.92 30.76
CA SER A 18 12.14 13.39 30.00
C SER A 18 12.07 12.53 28.74
N SER A 19 11.30 11.46 28.77
CA SER A 19 10.76 10.93 27.54
C SER A 19 9.99 12.11 26.94
N SER A 20 10.47 12.65 25.82
CA SER A 20 9.80 13.76 25.15
C SER A 20 8.42 13.25 24.71
N ALA A 21 7.43 13.44 25.58
CA ALA A 21 6.04 13.24 25.22
C ALA A 21 5.79 14.16 24.02
N GLN A 22 5.43 13.56 22.90
CA GLN A 22 5.10 14.29 21.69
C GLN A 22 4.03 15.32 22.05
N SER A 23 4.35 16.60 21.89
CA SER A 23 3.44 17.67 22.28
C SER A 23 2.20 17.68 21.38
N ALA A 24 1.06 18.13 21.88
CA ALA A 24 -0.14 18.31 21.05
C ALA A 24 0.13 19.27 19.88
N ALA A 25 1.03 20.24 20.08
CA ALA A 25 1.47 21.16 19.04
C ALA A 25 2.24 20.44 17.92
N ASP A 26 3.15 19.51 18.27
CA ASP A 26 3.86 18.70 17.26
C ASP A 26 2.92 17.81 16.48
N VAL A 27 1.94 17.19 17.13
CA VAL A 27 0.91 16.39 16.46
C VAL A 27 0.12 17.23 15.47
N GLN A 28 -0.31 18.44 15.87
CA GLN A 28 -1.08 19.32 14.99
C GLN A 28 -0.24 19.84 13.81
N ALA A 29 1.01 20.23 14.04
CA ALA A 29 1.93 20.62 12.96
C ALA A 29 2.22 19.45 12.02
N GLY A 30 2.45 18.26 12.56
CA GLY A 30 2.64 17.04 11.78
C GLY A 30 1.41 16.67 10.94
N LYS A 31 0.18 16.94 11.43
CA LYS A 31 -1.05 16.75 10.65
C LYS A 31 -1.08 17.64 9.40
N VAL A 32 -0.67 18.88 9.52
CA VAL A 32 -0.59 19.82 8.38
C VAL A 32 0.43 19.31 7.36
N LEU A 33 1.64 18.95 7.81
CA LEU A 33 2.68 18.39 6.93
C LEU A 33 2.22 17.10 6.24
N PHE A 34 1.57 16.22 6.98
CA PHE A 34 1.02 14.98 6.45
C PHE A 34 0.00 15.23 5.35
N GLY A 35 -0.88 16.22 5.52
CA GLY A 35 -1.87 16.64 4.53
C GLY A 35 -1.26 17.08 3.20
N HIS A 36 -0.06 17.63 3.22
CA HIS A 36 0.64 18.07 1.99
C HIS A 36 1.53 17.00 1.38
N LEU A 37 2.13 16.13 2.19
CA LEU A 37 3.22 15.24 1.74
C LEU A 37 2.79 13.78 1.62
N CYS A 38 1.83 13.32 2.41
CA CYS A 38 1.59 11.90 2.62
C CYS A 38 0.19 11.44 2.21
N VAL A 39 -0.80 12.35 2.26
CA VAL A 39 -2.23 12.04 2.11
C VAL A 39 -2.57 11.37 0.79
N THR A 40 -1.91 11.73 -0.31
CA THR A 40 -2.15 11.17 -1.65
C THR A 40 -2.00 9.65 -1.68
N CYS A 41 -1.05 9.12 -0.91
CA CYS A 41 -0.80 7.69 -0.84
C CYS A 41 -1.42 7.03 0.39
N HIS A 42 -1.40 7.71 1.56
CA HIS A 42 -1.79 7.11 2.83
C HIS A 42 -3.21 7.46 3.29
N GLY A 43 -3.95 8.30 2.53
CA GLY A 43 -5.29 8.78 2.90
C GLY A 43 -5.26 9.87 3.98
N PHE A 44 -6.36 10.65 4.10
CA PHE A 44 -6.40 11.84 4.98
C PHE A 44 -6.14 11.52 6.46
N ASP A 45 -6.65 10.38 6.94
CA ASP A 45 -6.49 9.94 8.33
C ASP A 45 -5.56 8.73 8.44
N GLY A 46 -4.63 8.59 7.47
CA GLY A 46 -3.77 7.44 7.41
C GLY A 46 -4.50 6.11 7.22
N ALA A 47 -5.72 6.14 6.68
CA ALA A 47 -6.54 4.94 6.46
C ALA A 47 -6.00 4.03 5.35
N GLY A 48 -4.97 4.50 4.62
CA GLY A 48 -4.38 3.80 3.48
C GLY A 48 -5.00 4.24 2.16
N GLY A 49 -4.35 3.85 1.09
CA GLY A 49 -4.71 4.15 -0.29
C GLY A 49 -3.74 3.39 -1.17
N ALA A 50 -3.03 4.08 -2.05
CA ALA A 50 -1.89 3.50 -2.78
C ALA A 50 -0.75 3.07 -1.83
N GLY A 51 -0.59 3.77 -0.69
CA GLY A 51 0.28 3.39 0.42
C GLY A 51 -0.47 2.64 1.52
N PRO A 52 0.25 1.94 2.42
CA PRO A 52 -0.36 1.19 3.50
C PRO A 52 -1.08 2.09 4.51
N PRO A 53 -2.07 1.56 5.25
CA PRO A 53 -2.69 2.28 6.36
C PRO A 53 -1.68 2.51 7.48
N LEU A 54 -1.67 3.75 7.98
CA LEU A 54 -0.81 4.22 9.08
C LEU A 54 -1.56 4.36 10.41
N ASN A 55 -2.88 4.30 10.40
CA ASN A 55 -3.76 4.34 11.58
C ASN A 55 -3.80 2.98 12.30
N ARG A 56 -2.63 2.38 12.53
CA ARG A 56 -2.45 1.09 13.20
C ARG A 56 -1.59 1.24 14.44
N ALA A 57 -1.91 0.52 15.50
CA ALA A 57 -1.13 0.53 16.73
C ALA A 57 0.34 0.08 16.51
N LYS A 58 0.55 -0.84 15.55
CA LYS A 58 1.88 -1.28 15.12
C LYS A 58 2.03 -1.06 13.62
N LEU A 59 3.08 -0.36 13.23
CA LEU A 59 3.47 -0.18 11.84
C LEU A 59 4.45 -1.29 11.45
N LEU A 60 4.20 -1.95 10.31
CA LEU A 60 4.95 -3.13 9.84
C LEU A 60 6.46 -2.92 9.78
N ASN A 61 6.89 -1.78 9.23
CA ASN A 61 8.31 -1.50 8.97
C ASN A 61 8.90 -0.45 9.92
N ALA A 62 8.12 0.03 10.90
CA ALA A 62 8.52 1.11 11.80
C ALA A 62 8.17 0.77 13.25
N PRO A 63 8.92 -0.16 13.89
CA PRO A 63 8.67 -0.59 15.26
C PRO A 63 8.82 0.57 16.26
N ASP A 64 9.72 1.50 16.01
CA ASP A 64 10.01 2.66 16.85
C ASP A 64 10.07 3.97 16.05
N ASP A 65 10.23 5.10 16.74
CA ASP A 65 10.25 6.44 16.16
C ASP A 65 11.49 6.68 15.29
N ALA A 66 12.62 6.06 15.61
CA ALA A 66 13.84 6.18 14.82
C ALA A 66 13.66 5.50 13.46
N ALA A 67 13.13 4.28 13.43
CA ALA A 67 12.82 3.57 12.21
C ALA A 67 11.78 4.33 11.37
N LEU A 68 10.73 4.88 12.00
CA LEU A 68 9.72 5.67 11.30
C LEU A 68 10.32 6.94 10.69
N ARG A 69 11.19 7.62 11.42
CA ARG A 69 11.91 8.80 10.93
C ARG A 69 12.79 8.48 9.72
N THR A 70 13.54 7.39 9.79
CA THR A 70 14.37 6.92 8.67
C THR A 70 13.51 6.64 7.44
N ILE A 71 12.37 5.95 7.60
CA ILE A 71 11.44 5.67 6.50
C ILE A 71 10.88 6.97 5.91
N ILE A 72 10.52 7.96 6.74
CA ILE A 72 10.05 9.25 6.24
C ILE A 72 11.15 9.95 5.44
N ALA A 73 12.37 10.01 5.97
CA ALA A 73 13.48 10.70 5.33
C ALA A 73 13.94 10.03 4.03
N ASP A 74 14.13 8.73 4.06
CA ASP A 74 14.75 7.96 2.97
C ASP A 74 13.74 7.33 2.02
N GLY A 75 12.47 7.21 2.44
CA GLY A 75 11.44 6.49 1.71
C GLY A 75 11.69 4.98 1.68
N ILE A 76 10.90 4.32 0.86
CA ILE A 76 11.07 2.92 0.46
C ILE A 76 10.90 2.87 -1.06
N PRO A 77 11.88 3.36 -1.86
CA PRO A 77 11.73 3.52 -3.30
C PRO A 77 11.34 2.24 -4.02
N ALA A 78 11.89 1.11 -3.60
CA ALA A 78 11.55 -0.22 -4.13
C ALA A 78 10.07 -0.61 -3.94
N ARG A 79 9.35 0.05 -3.02
CA ARG A 79 7.92 -0.15 -2.76
C ARG A 79 7.05 1.06 -3.12
N GLY A 80 7.61 2.02 -3.86
CA GLY A 80 6.88 3.19 -4.34
C GLY A 80 6.76 4.35 -3.34
N MET A 81 7.35 4.28 -2.15
CA MET A 81 7.38 5.40 -1.23
C MET A 81 8.60 6.30 -1.54
N PRO A 82 8.39 7.54 -2.02
CA PRO A 82 9.49 8.44 -2.33
C PRO A 82 10.16 8.98 -1.07
N ARG A 83 11.40 9.46 -1.22
CA ARG A 83 12.09 10.23 -0.17
C ARG A 83 11.42 11.58 0.04
N VAL A 84 11.28 12.00 1.29
CA VAL A 84 10.83 13.35 1.63
C VAL A 84 12.06 14.25 1.85
N ARG A 85 12.70 14.67 0.74
CA ARG A 85 14.03 15.30 0.74
C ARG A 85 14.10 16.72 1.34
N ARG A 86 12.98 17.39 1.60
CA ARG A 86 12.97 18.81 1.99
C ARG A 86 12.33 19.06 3.36
N THR A 87 12.31 18.07 4.22
CA THR A 87 11.85 18.26 5.59
C THR A 87 13.02 18.52 6.53
N LEU A 88 12.86 19.51 7.39
CA LEU A 88 13.80 19.80 8.47
C LEU A 88 13.63 18.75 9.59
N ASP A 89 14.64 18.64 10.44
CA ASP A 89 14.66 17.68 11.54
C ASP A 89 13.45 17.80 12.47
N PHE A 90 13.00 19.01 12.76
CA PHE A 90 11.82 19.23 13.61
C PHE A 90 10.53 18.83 12.88
N GLU A 91 10.42 19.06 11.56
CA GLU A 91 9.27 18.65 10.75
C GLU A 91 9.15 17.13 10.68
N GLN A 92 10.27 16.43 10.57
CA GLN A 92 10.28 14.97 10.64
C GLN A 92 9.79 14.47 12.00
N ARG A 93 10.19 15.09 13.12
CA ARG A 93 9.65 14.76 14.45
C ARG A 93 8.16 15.02 14.54
N GLN A 94 7.67 16.11 13.98
CA GLN A 94 6.24 16.42 13.91
C GLN A 94 5.46 15.39 13.08
N LEU A 95 5.98 14.97 11.92
CA LEU A 95 5.39 13.90 11.13
C LEU A 95 5.34 12.58 11.90
N VAL A 96 6.44 12.21 12.59
CA VAL A 96 6.47 11.02 13.46
C VAL A 96 5.41 11.13 14.56
N ALA A 97 5.32 12.29 15.23
CA ALA A 97 4.33 12.52 16.28
C ALA A 97 2.89 12.32 15.78
N TYR A 98 2.58 12.88 14.62
CA TYR A 98 1.26 12.73 14.01
C TYR A 98 0.98 11.28 13.60
N VAL A 99 1.90 10.62 12.87
CA VAL A 99 1.72 9.23 12.44
C VAL A 99 1.52 8.30 13.63
N ARG A 100 2.28 8.47 14.72
CA ARG A 100 2.07 7.71 15.96
C ARG A 100 0.72 8.01 16.62
N SER A 101 0.23 9.24 16.51
CA SER A 101 -1.10 9.60 17.02
C SER A 101 -2.23 8.88 16.27
N LEU A 102 -2.09 8.64 14.98
CA LEU A 102 -3.07 7.90 14.18
C LEU A 102 -3.30 6.47 14.71
N GLY A 103 -2.23 5.80 15.17
CA GLY A 103 -2.33 4.45 15.74
C GLY A 103 -2.99 4.38 17.13
N ARG A 104 -3.19 5.53 17.80
CA ARG A 104 -3.85 5.62 19.11
C ARG A 104 -5.36 5.84 19.00
N THR A 105 -5.83 6.29 17.86
CA THR A 105 -7.26 6.48 17.59
C THR A 105 -7.87 5.15 17.16
N ALA A 106 -9.04 4.79 17.72
CA ALA A 106 -9.77 3.61 17.27
C ALA A 106 -10.08 3.77 15.77
N ARG A 107 -9.69 2.77 14.98
CA ARG A 107 -10.06 2.75 13.56
C ARG A 107 -11.56 2.59 13.44
N PRO A 108 -12.21 3.30 12.50
CA PRO A 108 -13.56 2.95 12.12
C PRO A 108 -13.62 1.45 11.76
N ALA A 109 -14.59 0.74 12.29
CA ALA A 109 -14.82 -0.65 11.94
C ALA A 109 -15.05 -0.73 10.42
N VAL A 110 -14.40 -1.70 9.78
CA VAL A 110 -14.70 -2.01 8.37
C VAL A 110 -16.12 -2.57 8.34
N ARG A 111 -17.00 -1.97 7.52
CA ARG A 111 -18.38 -2.45 7.34
C ARG A 111 -18.35 -3.81 6.67
N GLY A 112 -19.39 -4.61 6.93
CA GLY A 112 -19.58 -5.91 6.31
C GLY A 112 -19.10 -7.08 7.17
N ASN A 113 -19.35 -8.28 6.65
CA ASN A 113 -19.01 -9.55 7.28
C ASN A 113 -17.93 -10.27 6.49
N ALA A 114 -16.74 -10.44 7.07
CA ALA A 114 -15.60 -11.04 6.41
C ALA A 114 -15.85 -12.51 5.99
N GLN A 115 -16.65 -13.27 6.73
CA GLN A 115 -17.01 -14.65 6.38
C GLN A 115 -17.83 -14.69 5.09
N LYS A 116 -18.87 -13.86 4.99
CA LYS A 116 -19.65 -13.72 3.75
C LYS A 116 -18.81 -13.22 2.60
N GLY A 117 -17.88 -12.29 2.88
CA GLY A 117 -16.92 -11.80 1.90
C GLY A 117 -16.01 -12.92 1.36
N SER A 118 -15.57 -13.85 2.21
CA SER A 118 -14.80 -15.04 1.80
C SER A 118 -15.61 -15.97 0.88
N GLU A 119 -16.90 -16.14 1.16
CA GLU A 119 -17.82 -16.91 0.32
C GLU A 119 -18.01 -16.24 -1.04
N LEU A 120 -18.17 -14.90 -1.06
CA LEU A 120 -18.24 -14.10 -2.29
C LEU A 120 -16.95 -14.18 -3.09
N TYR A 121 -15.77 -14.11 -2.45
CA TYR A 121 -14.47 -14.28 -3.08
C TYR A 121 -14.38 -15.60 -3.86
N THR A 122 -14.86 -16.68 -3.26
CA THR A 122 -14.93 -18.01 -3.88
C THR A 122 -15.96 -18.06 -5.01
N LYS A 123 -17.19 -17.59 -4.75
CA LYS A 123 -18.29 -17.57 -5.72
C LYS A 123 -17.95 -16.78 -6.99
N LEU A 124 -17.27 -15.65 -6.83
CA LEU A 124 -16.87 -14.77 -7.94
C LEU A 124 -15.56 -15.21 -8.60
N THR A 125 -15.02 -16.37 -8.21
CA THR A 125 -13.79 -16.95 -8.77
C THR A 125 -12.58 -16.02 -8.77
N CYS A 126 -12.47 -15.16 -7.74
CA CYS A 126 -11.37 -14.19 -7.61
C CYS A 126 -10.00 -14.88 -7.58
N ALA A 127 -9.95 -16.09 -7.00
CA ALA A 127 -8.76 -16.95 -6.96
C ALA A 127 -8.26 -17.39 -8.35
N SER A 128 -9.05 -17.27 -9.43
CA SER A 128 -8.56 -17.56 -10.78
C SER A 128 -7.43 -16.61 -11.23
N CYS A 129 -7.42 -15.40 -10.67
CA CYS A 129 -6.45 -14.35 -10.99
C CYS A 129 -5.55 -13.96 -9.82
N HIS A 130 -6.02 -14.13 -8.58
CA HIS A 130 -5.33 -13.64 -7.38
C HIS A 130 -4.87 -14.77 -6.46
N ILE A 131 -3.66 -14.63 -5.91
CA ILE A 131 -3.13 -15.52 -4.88
C ILE A 131 -3.56 -15.03 -3.51
N VAL A 132 -4.08 -15.94 -2.67
CA VAL A 132 -4.25 -15.76 -1.23
C VAL A 132 -3.62 -16.96 -0.52
N LYS A 133 -2.69 -16.71 0.39
CA LYS A 133 -1.97 -17.75 1.16
C LYS A 133 -1.37 -18.86 0.27
N GLY A 134 -0.75 -18.45 -0.84
CA GLY A 134 -0.08 -19.34 -1.77
C GLY A 134 -1.00 -20.11 -2.74
N GLN A 135 -2.31 -19.86 -2.71
CA GLN A 135 -3.28 -20.51 -3.60
C GLN A 135 -3.92 -19.50 -4.53
N GLY A 136 -4.03 -19.84 -5.82
CA GLY A 136 -4.68 -19.01 -6.84
C GLY A 136 -3.81 -18.69 -8.03
N GLY A 137 -4.36 -17.86 -8.92
CA GLY A 137 -3.70 -17.41 -10.15
C GLY A 137 -2.81 -16.20 -9.95
N THR A 138 -1.93 -15.96 -10.94
CA THR A 138 -0.92 -14.90 -10.90
C THR A 138 -1.18 -13.79 -11.92
N LEU A 139 -2.41 -13.68 -12.44
CA LEU A 139 -2.81 -12.63 -13.38
C LEU A 139 -3.07 -11.26 -12.69
N GLY A 140 -3.45 -11.31 -11.43
CA GLY A 140 -3.63 -10.15 -10.59
C GLY A 140 -2.59 -10.09 -9.46
N PRO A 141 -2.53 -9.00 -8.70
CA PRO A 141 -1.66 -8.90 -7.55
C PRO A 141 -1.98 -9.95 -6.48
N GLU A 142 -0.97 -10.38 -5.75
CA GLU A 142 -1.14 -11.22 -4.58
C GLU A 142 -1.90 -10.47 -3.48
N LEU A 143 -2.88 -11.12 -2.87
CA LEU A 143 -3.78 -10.55 -1.88
C LEU A 143 -3.55 -11.07 -0.46
N THR A 144 -2.57 -11.96 -0.24
CA THR A 144 -2.29 -12.56 1.09
C THR A 144 -2.20 -11.52 2.20
N ASP A 145 -1.56 -10.38 1.94
CA ASP A 145 -1.36 -9.30 2.91
C ASP A 145 -2.06 -7.99 2.51
N ILE A 146 -3.05 -8.06 1.63
CA ILE A 146 -3.64 -6.85 1.04
C ILE A 146 -4.29 -5.94 2.09
N GLY A 147 -4.90 -6.50 3.14
CA GLY A 147 -5.55 -5.73 4.19
C GLY A 147 -4.58 -4.93 5.06
N VAL A 148 -3.29 -5.31 5.12
CA VAL A 148 -2.24 -4.50 5.77
C VAL A 148 -1.54 -3.55 4.82
N GLN A 149 -1.68 -3.76 3.52
CA GLN A 149 -1.06 -2.92 2.48
C GLN A 149 -1.99 -1.82 1.97
N ARG A 150 -3.32 -2.04 1.99
CA ARG A 150 -4.32 -1.13 1.42
C ARG A 150 -5.46 -0.86 2.40
N GLY A 151 -6.00 0.35 2.34
CA GLY A 151 -7.17 0.73 3.14
C GLY A 151 -8.48 0.26 2.50
N PRO A 152 -9.56 0.16 3.32
CA PRO A 152 -10.87 -0.33 2.84
C PRO A 152 -11.43 0.48 1.67
N GLN A 153 -11.24 1.79 1.66
CA GLN A 153 -11.70 2.65 0.57
C GLN A 153 -10.99 2.33 -0.75
N TYR A 154 -9.67 2.12 -0.71
CA TYR A 154 -8.91 1.71 -1.88
C TYR A 154 -9.36 0.33 -2.39
N LEU A 155 -9.58 -0.62 -1.47
CA LEU A 155 -10.06 -1.96 -1.83
C LEU A 155 -11.43 -1.88 -2.50
N ARG A 156 -12.36 -1.07 -1.96
CA ARG A 156 -13.68 -0.84 -2.58
C ARG A 156 -13.54 -0.23 -3.97
N GLN A 157 -12.71 0.81 -4.11
CA GLN A 157 -12.47 1.45 -5.41
C GLN A 157 -11.93 0.44 -6.43
N SER A 158 -10.96 -0.40 -6.03
CA SER A 158 -10.39 -1.43 -6.91
C SER A 158 -11.43 -2.46 -7.39
N LEU A 159 -12.50 -2.70 -6.63
CA LEU A 159 -13.59 -3.58 -7.04
C LEU A 159 -14.53 -2.91 -8.04
N VAL A 160 -14.82 -1.62 -7.88
CA VAL A 160 -15.79 -0.91 -8.72
C VAL A 160 -15.15 -0.21 -9.92
N GLU A 161 -13.90 0.23 -9.78
CA GLU A 161 -13.12 0.94 -10.80
C GLU A 161 -11.69 0.41 -10.87
N PRO A 162 -11.47 -0.85 -11.28
CA PRO A 162 -10.16 -1.50 -11.16
C PRO A 162 -9.06 -0.87 -12.03
N GLY A 163 -9.41 -0.02 -13.00
CA GLY A 163 -8.48 0.75 -13.82
C GLY A 163 -8.11 2.12 -13.26
N ALA A 164 -8.81 2.61 -12.22
CA ALA A 164 -8.59 3.97 -11.70
C ALA A 164 -7.18 4.15 -11.11
N VAL A 165 -6.68 3.15 -10.40
CA VAL A 165 -5.31 3.12 -9.83
C VAL A 165 -4.74 1.73 -10.00
N LEU A 166 -3.90 1.53 -11.02
CA LEU A 166 -3.17 0.28 -11.17
C LEU A 166 -2.09 0.15 -10.09
N PRO A 167 -1.84 -1.06 -9.57
CA PRO A 167 -0.75 -1.28 -8.62
C PRO A 167 0.60 -0.87 -9.24
N ASN A 168 1.40 -0.14 -8.46
CA ASN A 168 2.76 0.19 -8.88
C ASN A 168 3.66 -1.04 -8.87
N SER A 169 4.69 -1.02 -9.71
CA SER A 169 5.70 -2.07 -9.75
C SER A 169 6.43 -2.19 -8.42
N THR A 170 6.61 -3.43 -7.95
CA THR A 170 7.48 -3.75 -6.82
C THR A 170 8.96 -3.75 -7.21
N LEU A 171 9.28 -3.75 -8.51
CA LEU A 171 10.64 -3.83 -9.03
C LEU A 171 11.38 -2.48 -9.07
N GLY A 172 10.81 -1.42 -8.47
CA GLY A 172 11.46 -0.11 -8.36
C GLY A 172 11.60 0.67 -9.67
N VAL A 173 11.12 0.13 -10.79
CA VAL A 173 11.05 0.86 -12.07
C VAL A 173 9.86 1.82 -11.97
N GLN A 174 10.15 3.08 -11.75
CA GLN A 174 9.19 4.13 -11.46
C GLN A 174 9.09 5.08 -12.64
N GLY A 175 7.90 5.22 -13.18
CA GLY A 175 7.54 6.25 -14.14
C GLY A 175 6.04 6.40 -14.21
N PRO A 176 5.51 7.55 -14.65
CA PRO A 176 4.08 7.70 -14.88
C PRO A 176 3.58 6.60 -15.82
N GLY A 177 2.54 5.86 -15.39
CA GLY A 177 1.94 4.79 -16.19
C GLY A 177 2.70 3.46 -16.19
N TYR A 178 3.73 3.26 -15.34
CA TYR A 178 4.36 1.97 -15.15
C TYR A 178 3.61 1.14 -14.10
N SER A 179 3.13 -0.02 -14.49
CA SER A 179 2.54 -1.02 -13.60
C SER A 179 2.92 -2.40 -14.08
N GLU A 180 3.14 -3.33 -13.14
CA GLU A 180 3.31 -4.76 -13.44
C GLU A 180 2.04 -5.37 -14.04
N PHE A 181 0.89 -4.73 -13.81
CA PHE A 181 -0.41 -5.17 -14.30
C PHE A 181 -0.93 -4.28 -15.44
N LEU A 182 -0.01 -3.65 -16.19
CA LEU A 182 -0.36 -2.80 -17.32
C LEU A 182 -0.96 -3.63 -18.45
N PRO A 183 -2.23 -3.42 -18.83
CA PRO A 183 -2.80 -4.05 -20.00
C PRO A 183 -2.19 -3.49 -21.27
N VAL A 184 -1.94 -4.38 -22.23
CA VAL A 184 -1.47 -4.03 -23.57
C VAL A 184 -2.28 -4.81 -24.59
N ARG A 185 -2.67 -4.11 -25.64
CA ARG A 185 -3.29 -4.65 -26.84
C ARG A 185 -2.30 -4.57 -27.99
N VAL A 186 -2.08 -5.71 -28.66
CA VAL A 186 -1.24 -5.79 -29.85
C VAL A 186 -2.07 -6.31 -31.00
N VAL A 187 -2.07 -5.54 -32.11
CA VAL A 187 -2.62 -5.97 -33.39
C VAL A 187 -1.43 -6.38 -34.25
N MET A 188 -1.44 -7.60 -34.74
CA MET A 188 -0.40 -8.16 -35.59
C MET A 188 -0.64 -7.78 -37.06
N LYS A 189 0.40 -7.77 -37.90
CA LYS A 189 0.29 -7.45 -39.31
C LYS A 189 -0.58 -8.42 -40.11
N ASP A 190 -0.79 -9.63 -39.60
CA ASP A 190 -1.71 -10.64 -40.18
C ASP A 190 -3.17 -10.46 -39.69
N GLY A 191 -3.44 -9.41 -38.90
CA GLY A 191 -4.77 -9.10 -38.35
C GLY A 191 -5.08 -9.81 -37.02
N ALA A 192 -4.22 -10.70 -36.54
CA ALA A 192 -4.43 -11.33 -35.23
C ALA A 192 -4.30 -10.30 -34.09
N GLU A 193 -5.10 -10.47 -33.04
CA GLU A 193 -5.07 -9.59 -31.88
C GLU A 193 -4.69 -10.37 -30.61
N VAL A 194 -3.79 -9.80 -29.82
CA VAL A 194 -3.43 -10.28 -28.50
C VAL A 194 -3.63 -9.17 -27.50
N ARG A 195 -4.40 -9.42 -26.42
CA ARG A 195 -4.55 -8.53 -25.28
C ARG A 195 -4.15 -9.26 -24.02
N GLY A 196 -3.31 -8.65 -23.21
CA GLY A 196 -2.81 -9.24 -21.98
C GLY A 196 -2.11 -8.26 -21.10
N ILE A 197 -1.60 -8.73 -19.98
CA ILE A 197 -0.73 -7.97 -19.09
C ILE A 197 0.69 -8.03 -19.64
N ARG A 198 1.35 -6.89 -19.71
CA ARG A 198 2.77 -6.81 -20.06
C ARG A 198 3.62 -7.47 -18.99
N VAL A 199 4.33 -8.53 -19.38
CA VAL A 199 5.29 -9.23 -18.51
C VAL A 199 6.68 -8.66 -18.66
N ASN A 200 7.08 -8.43 -19.92
CA ASN A 200 8.38 -7.84 -20.24
C ASN A 200 8.30 -7.04 -21.54
N GLU A 201 9.19 -6.09 -21.71
CA GLU A 201 9.30 -5.30 -22.93
C GLU A 201 10.73 -4.77 -23.08
N ASP A 202 11.32 -4.99 -24.24
CA ASP A 202 12.60 -4.42 -24.67
C ASP A 202 12.44 -3.63 -26.00
N LEU A 203 13.56 -3.27 -26.63
CA LEU A 203 13.53 -2.55 -27.89
C LEU A 203 12.94 -3.38 -29.07
N PHE A 204 13.02 -4.71 -29.00
CA PHE A 204 12.72 -5.61 -30.11
C PHE A 204 11.47 -6.45 -29.88
N THR A 205 11.16 -6.74 -28.62
CA THR A 205 10.09 -7.66 -28.25
C THR A 205 9.18 -7.08 -27.17
N ILE A 206 7.96 -7.57 -27.13
CA ILE A 206 7.04 -7.41 -26.02
C ILE A 206 6.46 -8.78 -25.65
N GLN A 207 6.42 -9.06 -24.35
CA GLN A 207 5.82 -10.28 -23.80
C GLN A 207 4.55 -9.94 -23.04
N LEU A 208 3.47 -10.59 -23.44
CA LEU A 208 2.16 -10.45 -22.81
C LEU A 208 1.75 -11.78 -22.20
N ARG A 209 1.01 -11.74 -21.13
CA ARG A 209 0.26 -12.87 -20.56
C ARG A 209 -1.22 -12.58 -20.67
N ASP A 210 -1.94 -13.38 -21.42
CA ASP A 210 -3.39 -13.22 -21.61
C ASP A 210 -4.21 -13.76 -20.43
N LEU A 211 -5.54 -13.58 -20.49
CA LEU A 211 -6.46 -14.02 -19.43
C LEU A 211 -6.50 -15.56 -19.24
N SER A 212 -6.06 -16.33 -20.24
CA SER A 212 -5.91 -17.78 -20.11
C SER A 212 -4.62 -18.20 -19.39
N GLY A 213 -3.74 -17.21 -19.10
CA GLY A 213 -2.41 -17.44 -18.53
C GLY A 213 -1.35 -17.76 -19.58
N LYS A 214 -1.69 -17.79 -20.88
CA LYS A 214 -0.75 -18.07 -21.96
C LYS A 214 0.19 -16.89 -22.18
N PHE A 215 1.47 -17.18 -22.36
CA PHE A 215 2.50 -16.20 -22.71
C PHE A 215 2.60 -16.06 -24.24
N HIS A 216 2.63 -14.80 -24.67
CA HIS A 216 2.84 -14.40 -26.07
C HIS A 216 4.11 -13.56 -26.13
N SER A 217 5.14 -14.09 -26.84
CA SER A 217 6.36 -13.32 -27.13
C SER A 217 6.26 -12.77 -28.54
N ILE A 218 6.11 -11.47 -28.68
CA ILE A 218 5.81 -10.79 -29.94
C ILE A 218 7.01 -9.95 -30.33
N ARG A 219 7.57 -10.17 -31.53
CA ARG A 219 8.52 -9.24 -32.15
C ARG A 219 7.79 -7.98 -32.56
N LYS A 220 8.28 -6.82 -32.14
CA LYS A 220 7.65 -5.51 -32.46
C LYS A 220 7.57 -5.26 -33.96
N THR A 221 8.49 -5.83 -34.75
CA THR A 221 8.45 -5.78 -36.22
C THR A 221 7.26 -6.51 -36.84
N ASN A 222 6.63 -7.44 -36.12
CA ASN A 222 5.46 -8.21 -36.61
C ASN A 222 4.14 -7.56 -36.14
N ALA A 223 4.21 -6.57 -35.23
CA ALA A 223 3.06 -5.82 -34.79
C ALA A 223 2.79 -4.64 -35.72
N GLU A 224 1.51 -4.40 -36.03
CA GLU A 224 1.01 -3.21 -36.67
C GLU A 224 0.77 -2.12 -35.61
N VAL A 225 0.13 -2.48 -34.50
CA VAL A 225 -0.18 -1.56 -33.39
C VAL A 225 0.17 -2.20 -32.06
N ILE A 226 0.85 -1.45 -31.20
CA ILE A 226 1.06 -1.79 -29.79
C ILE A 226 0.47 -0.66 -28.94
N ARG A 227 -0.64 -0.94 -28.27
CA ARG A 227 -1.35 0.03 -27.45
C ARG A 227 -1.28 -0.34 -25.98
N LYS A 228 -0.60 0.51 -25.17
CA LYS A 228 -0.60 0.43 -23.71
C LYS A 228 -1.86 1.12 -23.16
N GLU A 229 -2.51 0.49 -22.20
CA GLU A 229 -3.80 0.93 -21.65
C GLU A 229 -3.67 1.27 -20.14
N PRO A 230 -3.00 2.38 -19.77
CA PRO A 230 -2.62 2.65 -18.37
C PRO A 230 -3.79 2.93 -17.43
N ASN A 231 -4.96 3.29 -17.96
CA ASN A 231 -6.17 3.60 -17.18
C ASN A 231 -7.23 2.49 -17.28
N THR A 232 -6.81 1.29 -17.65
CA THR A 232 -7.71 0.14 -17.73
C THR A 232 -7.16 -1.02 -16.90
N SER A 233 -8.00 -2.03 -16.67
CA SER A 233 -7.62 -3.26 -15.98
C SER A 233 -8.17 -4.47 -16.72
N LEU A 234 -7.48 -5.62 -16.60
CA LEU A 234 -8.07 -6.90 -16.99
C LEU A 234 -9.00 -7.46 -15.91
N MET A 235 -8.91 -6.95 -14.67
CA MET A 235 -9.89 -7.25 -13.63
C MET A 235 -11.24 -6.66 -14.03
N PRO A 236 -12.32 -7.44 -14.01
CA PRO A 236 -13.66 -6.92 -14.32
C PRO A 236 -14.15 -5.95 -13.23
N SER A 237 -14.92 -4.94 -13.63
CA SER A 237 -15.65 -4.11 -12.68
C SER A 237 -16.83 -4.86 -12.08
N PHE A 238 -17.00 -4.72 -10.77
CA PHE A 238 -18.16 -5.23 -10.03
C PHE A 238 -19.22 -4.13 -9.76
N ALA A 239 -19.02 -2.92 -10.27
CA ALA A 239 -20.04 -1.88 -10.21
C ALA A 239 -21.36 -2.36 -10.83
N GLY A 240 -22.45 -2.23 -10.10
CA GLY A 240 -23.79 -2.68 -10.53
C GLY A 240 -24.00 -4.20 -10.60
N LYS A 241 -22.97 -5.02 -10.30
CA LYS A 241 -23.06 -6.49 -10.26
C LYS A 241 -23.23 -7.04 -8.84
N MET A 242 -22.95 -6.23 -7.85
CA MET A 242 -23.04 -6.53 -6.43
C MET A 242 -23.81 -5.41 -5.73
N SER A 243 -24.56 -5.75 -4.71
CA SER A 243 -25.15 -4.78 -3.79
C SER A 243 -24.05 -4.11 -2.94
N ASP A 244 -24.35 -2.96 -2.36
CA ASP A 244 -23.43 -2.28 -1.45
C ASP A 244 -23.05 -3.16 -0.23
N ALA A 245 -24.00 -3.96 0.27
CA ALA A 245 -23.75 -4.89 1.37
C ALA A 245 -22.76 -6.01 0.97
N GLU A 246 -22.89 -6.58 -0.22
CA GLU A 246 -21.95 -7.59 -0.73
C GLU A 246 -20.57 -6.99 -1.00
N LEU A 247 -20.49 -5.75 -1.49
CA LEU A 247 -19.23 -5.01 -1.63
C LEU A 247 -18.58 -4.78 -0.27
N ASP A 248 -19.36 -4.37 0.75
CA ASP A 248 -18.85 -4.17 2.11
C ASP A 248 -18.36 -5.50 2.71
N ASP A 249 -19.07 -6.61 2.50
CA ASP A 249 -18.67 -7.95 2.96
C ASP A 249 -17.34 -8.37 2.30
N LEU A 250 -17.19 -8.19 1.00
CA LEU A 250 -15.96 -8.51 0.28
C LEU A 250 -14.78 -7.62 0.72
N VAL A 251 -15.02 -6.32 0.93
CA VAL A 251 -14.02 -5.39 1.48
C VAL A 251 -13.62 -5.80 2.89
N ALA A 252 -14.57 -6.23 3.73
CA ALA A 252 -14.27 -6.73 5.08
C ALA A 252 -13.36 -7.96 5.04
N TYR A 253 -13.63 -8.90 4.13
CA TYR A 253 -12.76 -10.07 3.92
C TYR A 253 -11.35 -9.65 3.49
N LEU A 254 -11.22 -8.85 2.42
CA LEU A 254 -9.93 -8.39 1.92
C LEU A 254 -9.16 -7.60 2.97
N SER A 255 -9.85 -6.79 3.77
CA SER A 255 -9.25 -6.01 4.87
C SER A 255 -8.76 -6.89 6.03
N SER A 256 -9.28 -8.10 6.17
CA SER A 256 -8.86 -9.07 7.19
C SER A 256 -7.59 -9.84 6.79
N LEU A 257 -7.21 -9.85 5.52
CA LEU A 257 -6.04 -10.56 5.01
C LEU A 257 -4.74 -9.88 5.48
N GLY A 258 -3.79 -10.68 5.96
CA GLY A 258 -2.49 -10.20 6.47
C GLY A 258 -2.55 -9.49 7.82
N GLY A 259 -3.72 -9.39 8.46
CA GLY A 259 -3.82 -8.95 9.84
C GLY A 259 -3.15 -9.98 10.77
N ALA A 260 -2.23 -9.56 11.62
CA ALA A 260 -1.80 -10.41 12.72
C ALA A 260 -3.03 -10.83 13.52
N GLN A 261 -3.24 -12.12 13.59
CA GLN A 261 -4.15 -12.75 14.52
C GLN A 261 -3.67 -12.48 15.94
#